data_5e1b6c3e2e291e0ba2995633e4bfb9f1
#
_entry.id   5e1b6c3e2e291e0ba2995633e4bfb9f1
#
_cell.length_a   1.000
_cell.length_b   1.000
_cell.length_c   1.000
_cell.angle_alpha   90.00
_cell.angle_beta   90.00
_cell.angle_gamma   90.00
#
_symmetry.space_group_name_H-M   'P 1'
#
loop_
_entity.id
_entity.type
_entity.pdbx_description
1 polymer ?
#
loop_
_entity_poly.entity_id
_entity_poly.type
_entity_poly.pdbx_seq_one_letter_code
_entity_poly.pdbx_strand_id
1 'polypeptide(L)'
;MAKFFGNLHLVLIVGLVLAVVVMMKFAGSAPVDANAVLRWLHVFFGVLWIGLLYYLNFVQVPTMPKVPAELKKGVTGYIAPNVFFFFRYGALFTVLTGLGIAFVDGYGHQALTFSGEGNVNLIGLGMWLALIMAFNVWFIIWPAQKKILGIVEATDEAKAKAAPLALAASRTNLLLSLPMLYCMVSANLG
;
A
#
# COMPACT_ATOMS: atom_id res chain seq x y z
N MET A 1 -8.35 27.35 15.59
CA MET A 1 -8.19 26.62 14.32
C MET A 1 -6.74 26.21 14.08
N ALA A 2 -5.75 27.09 14.13
CA ALA A 2 -4.34 26.71 13.86
C ALA A 2 -3.80 25.59 14.78
N LYS A 3 -4.12 25.57 16.07
CA LYS A 3 -3.70 24.50 17.00
C LYS A 3 -4.31 23.13 16.67
N PHE A 4 -5.53 23.10 16.16
CA PHE A 4 -6.21 21.85 15.75
C PHE A 4 -5.54 21.28 14.50
N PHE A 5 -5.49 22.04 13.42
CA PHE A 5 -4.91 21.57 12.16
C PHE A 5 -3.39 21.38 12.20
N GLY A 6 -2.69 22.01 13.15
CA GLY A 6 -1.27 21.78 13.40
C GLY A 6 -0.96 20.45 14.10
N ASN A 7 -1.98 19.75 14.63
CA ASN A 7 -1.81 18.47 15.32
C ASN A 7 -2.38 17.33 14.47
N LEU A 8 -1.48 16.62 13.76
CA LEU A 8 -1.84 15.52 12.88
C LEU A 8 -2.67 14.43 13.59
N HIS A 9 -2.27 14.06 14.81
CA HIS A 9 -2.97 13.00 15.55
C HIS A 9 -4.39 13.40 15.90
N LEU A 10 -4.59 14.64 16.31
CA LEU A 10 -5.93 15.16 16.63
C LEU A 10 -6.83 15.18 15.39
N VAL A 11 -6.30 15.61 14.25
CA VAL A 11 -7.05 15.61 12.98
C VAL A 11 -7.44 14.19 12.57
N LEU A 12 -6.52 13.22 12.69
CA LEU A 12 -6.80 11.82 12.39
C LEU A 12 -7.84 11.21 13.33
N ILE A 13 -7.77 11.49 14.63
CA ILE A 13 -8.75 11.01 15.62
C ILE A 13 -10.13 11.57 15.29
N VAL A 14 -10.24 12.86 15.02
CA VAL A 14 -11.53 13.48 14.67
C VAL A 14 -12.05 12.94 13.35
N GLY A 15 -11.20 12.75 12.35
CA GLY A 15 -11.57 12.11 11.08
C GLY A 15 -12.10 10.68 11.26
N LEU A 16 -11.48 9.90 12.15
CA LEU A 16 -11.93 8.56 12.50
C LEU A 16 -13.29 8.58 13.20
N VAL A 17 -13.48 9.48 14.18
CA VAL A 17 -14.77 9.66 14.87
C VAL A 17 -15.86 10.02 13.87
N LEU A 18 -15.59 10.95 12.95
CA LEU A 18 -16.55 11.32 11.89
C LEU A 18 -16.89 10.12 10.98
N ALA A 19 -15.92 9.32 10.61
CA ALA A 19 -16.16 8.11 9.81
C ALA A 19 -17.07 7.11 10.56
N VAL A 20 -16.82 6.88 11.85
CA VAL A 20 -17.67 6.03 12.70
C VAL A 20 -19.10 6.59 12.79
N VAL A 21 -19.26 7.92 13.00
CA VAL A 21 -20.59 8.57 13.03
C VAL A 21 -21.33 8.40 11.71
N VAL A 22 -20.64 8.53 10.57
CA VAL A 22 -21.22 8.30 9.24
C VAL A 22 -21.66 6.84 9.10
N MET A 23 -20.80 5.88 9.46
CA MET A 23 -21.17 4.47 9.43
C MET A 23 -22.42 4.17 10.27
N MET A 24 -22.47 4.68 11.51
CA MET A 24 -23.63 4.45 12.40
C MET A 24 -24.91 5.13 11.91
N LYS A 25 -24.83 6.31 11.29
CA LYS A 25 -26.02 7.04 10.81
C LYS A 25 -26.58 6.50 9.49
N PHE A 26 -25.72 6.00 8.60
CA PHE A 26 -26.11 5.65 7.24
C PHE A 26 -26.07 4.14 6.97
N ALA A 27 -25.70 3.31 7.94
CA ALA A 27 -25.82 1.85 7.84
C ALA A 27 -27.29 1.34 7.79
N GLY A 28 -28.27 2.25 7.90
CA GLY A 28 -29.70 1.90 7.97
C GLY A 28 -30.07 1.17 9.25
N SER A 29 -31.03 0.24 9.17
CA SER A 29 -31.44 -0.61 10.29
C SER A 29 -30.51 -1.83 10.49
N ALA A 30 -29.60 -2.09 9.55
CA ALA A 30 -28.62 -3.16 9.70
C ALA A 30 -27.45 -2.70 10.57
N PRO A 31 -26.94 -3.54 11.49
CA PRO A 31 -25.71 -3.23 12.21
C PRO A 31 -24.55 -3.07 11.20
N VAL A 32 -23.59 -2.19 11.53
CA VAL A 32 -22.34 -2.11 10.77
C VAL A 32 -21.65 -3.46 10.84
N ASP A 33 -21.59 -4.15 9.73
CA ASP A 33 -21.00 -5.49 9.68
C ASP A 33 -19.47 -5.45 9.53
N ALA A 34 -18.84 -6.57 9.82
CA ALA A 34 -17.38 -6.71 9.73
C ALA A 34 -16.87 -6.45 8.29
N ASN A 35 -17.67 -6.80 7.28
CA ASN A 35 -17.33 -6.60 5.87
C ASN A 35 -17.22 -5.12 5.52
N ALA A 36 -18.19 -4.31 5.91
CA ALA A 36 -18.16 -2.85 5.66
C ALA A 36 -16.90 -2.20 6.29
N VAL A 37 -16.54 -2.59 7.51
CA VAL A 37 -15.33 -2.10 8.19
C VAL A 37 -14.07 -2.56 7.46
N LEU A 38 -14.00 -3.85 7.09
CA LEU A 38 -12.84 -4.40 6.37
C LEU A 38 -12.67 -3.75 5.00
N ARG A 39 -13.75 -3.51 4.25
CA ARG A 39 -13.71 -2.81 2.96
C ARG A 39 -13.22 -1.38 3.10
N TRP A 40 -13.72 -0.65 4.09
CA TRP A 40 -13.24 0.70 4.38
C TRP A 40 -11.74 0.73 4.70
N LEU A 41 -11.28 -0.16 5.59
CA LEU A 41 -9.86 -0.29 5.92
C LEU A 41 -9.03 -0.71 4.71
N HIS A 42 -9.53 -1.65 3.89
CA HIS A 42 -8.84 -2.09 2.67
C HIS A 42 -8.62 -0.96 1.68
N VAL A 43 -9.64 -0.14 1.45
CA VAL A 43 -9.54 1.05 0.59
C VAL A 43 -8.58 2.06 1.19
N PHE A 44 -8.65 2.34 2.49
CA PHE A 44 -7.75 3.28 3.17
C PHE A 44 -6.28 2.87 3.03
N PHE A 45 -5.95 1.63 3.38
CA PHE A 45 -4.58 1.12 3.26
C PHE A 45 -4.14 0.96 1.81
N GLY A 46 -5.05 0.58 0.91
CA GLY A 46 -4.80 0.49 -0.53
C GLY A 46 -4.42 1.84 -1.13
N VAL A 47 -5.17 2.90 -0.81
CA VAL A 47 -4.83 4.28 -1.23
C VAL A 47 -3.48 4.70 -0.70
N LEU A 48 -3.18 4.42 0.58
CA LEU A 48 -1.89 4.73 1.18
C LEU A 48 -0.75 3.98 0.46
N TRP A 49 -0.89 2.68 0.25
CA TRP A 49 0.13 1.85 -0.38
C TRP A 49 0.37 2.23 -1.84
N ILE A 50 -0.67 2.27 -2.65
CA ILE A 50 -0.56 2.55 -4.09
C ILE A 50 -0.21 4.02 -4.34
N GLY A 51 -0.73 4.94 -3.53
CA GLY A 51 -0.36 6.35 -3.59
C GLY A 51 1.14 6.57 -3.33
N LEU A 52 1.71 5.90 -2.33
CA LEU A 52 3.15 5.95 -2.07
C LEU A 52 3.97 5.26 -3.17
N LEU A 53 3.48 4.16 -3.76
CA LEU A 53 4.11 3.55 -4.94
C LEU A 53 4.23 4.55 -6.09
N TYR A 54 3.16 5.28 -6.36
CA TYR A 54 3.13 6.28 -7.44
C TYR A 54 3.97 7.51 -7.10
N TYR A 55 3.92 7.99 -5.85
CA TYR A 55 4.83 9.04 -5.39
C TYR A 55 6.31 8.66 -5.60
N LEU A 56 6.70 7.48 -5.17
CA LEU A 56 8.07 7.00 -5.34
C LEU A 56 8.48 6.95 -6.82
N ASN A 57 7.61 6.44 -7.69
CA ASN A 57 7.93 6.20 -9.10
C ASN A 57 7.77 7.44 -9.99
N PHE A 58 6.82 8.32 -9.70
CA PHE A 58 6.55 9.50 -10.54
C PHE A 58 7.23 10.77 -10.04
N VAL A 59 7.51 10.85 -8.74
CA VAL A 59 8.06 12.05 -8.13
C VAL A 59 9.47 11.82 -7.59
N GLN A 60 9.63 10.97 -6.57
CA GLN A 60 10.90 10.88 -5.85
C GLN A 60 12.03 10.34 -6.73
N VAL A 61 11.86 9.18 -7.36
CA VAL A 61 12.92 8.54 -8.17
C VAL A 61 13.36 9.41 -9.34
N PRO A 62 12.48 10.00 -10.18
CA PRO A 62 12.93 10.84 -11.29
C PRO A 62 13.45 12.21 -10.86
N THR A 63 13.15 12.67 -9.65
CA THR A 63 13.65 13.94 -9.13
C THR A 63 15.03 13.81 -8.49
N MET A 64 15.34 12.67 -7.85
CA MET A 64 16.61 12.46 -7.13
C MET A 64 17.88 12.77 -7.94
N PRO A 65 18.00 12.47 -9.24
CA PRO A 65 19.16 12.87 -10.02
C PRO A 65 19.36 14.38 -10.15
N LYS A 66 18.26 15.15 -10.05
CA LYS A 66 18.26 16.62 -10.18
C LYS A 66 18.55 17.34 -8.85
N VAL A 67 18.45 16.62 -7.72
CA VAL A 67 18.73 17.17 -6.39
C VAL A 67 20.24 17.34 -6.23
N PRO A 68 20.75 18.52 -5.82
CA PRO A 68 22.16 18.75 -5.48
C PRO A 68 22.67 17.72 -4.48
N ALA A 69 23.92 17.30 -4.60
CA ALA A 69 24.51 16.20 -3.81
C ALA A 69 24.41 16.45 -2.30
N GLU A 70 24.62 17.68 -1.87
CA GLU A 70 24.54 18.13 -0.47
C GLU A 70 23.12 18.02 0.13
N LEU A 71 22.07 18.13 -0.70
CA LEU A 71 20.67 18.07 -0.28
C LEU A 71 20.10 16.66 -0.30
N LYS A 72 20.74 15.72 -1.02
CA LYS A 72 20.25 14.32 -1.13
C LYS A 72 20.11 13.64 0.24
N LYS A 73 21.01 13.93 1.17
CA LYS A 73 20.96 13.41 2.55
C LYS A 73 19.69 13.84 3.29
N GLY A 74 19.12 15.01 3.00
CA GLY A 74 17.86 15.46 3.54
C GLY A 74 16.70 14.56 3.12
N VAL A 75 16.64 14.16 1.86
CA VAL A 75 15.60 13.26 1.34
C VAL A 75 15.81 11.84 1.85
N THR A 76 17.02 11.29 1.73
CA THR A 76 17.30 9.89 2.08
C THR A 76 17.34 9.64 3.58
N GLY A 77 17.71 10.61 4.40
CA GLY A 77 17.82 10.47 5.85
C GLY A 77 16.54 10.80 6.61
N TYR A 78 15.70 11.70 6.11
CA TYR A 78 14.53 12.19 6.86
C TYR A 78 13.19 11.80 6.20
N ILE A 79 13.08 11.90 4.88
CA ILE A 79 11.82 11.65 4.17
C ILE A 79 11.65 10.16 3.84
N ALA A 80 12.65 9.58 3.18
CA ALA A 80 12.55 8.22 2.67
C ALA A 80 12.29 7.15 3.76
N PRO A 81 12.88 7.17 4.97
CA PRO A 81 12.58 6.19 6.00
C PRO A 81 11.10 6.17 6.40
N ASN A 82 10.47 7.35 6.52
CA ASN A 82 9.05 7.48 6.83
C ASN A 82 8.16 7.01 5.66
N VAL A 83 8.50 7.39 4.42
CA VAL A 83 7.80 6.92 3.23
C VAL A 83 7.83 5.39 3.15
N PHE A 84 8.99 4.75 3.35
CA PHE A 84 9.10 3.30 3.34
C PHE A 84 8.44 2.62 4.55
N PHE A 85 8.32 3.30 5.69
CA PHE A 85 7.53 2.81 6.81
C PHE A 85 6.05 2.66 6.39
N PHE A 86 5.41 3.75 5.98
CA PHE A 86 4.01 3.73 5.57
C PHE A 86 3.77 2.86 4.34
N PHE A 87 4.70 2.83 3.39
CA PHE A 87 4.61 1.98 2.21
C PHE A 87 4.52 0.49 2.55
N ARG A 88 5.36 0.00 3.47
CA ARG A 88 5.36 -1.41 3.88
C ARG A 88 4.12 -1.80 4.67
N TYR A 89 3.77 -0.97 5.66
CA TYR A 89 2.61 -1.26 6.50
C TYR A 89 1.30 -1.04 5.73
N GLY A 90 1.25 -0.07 4.81
CA GLY A 90 0.15 0.06 3.88
C GLY A 90 -0.05 -1.21 3.06
N ALA A 91 1.03 -1.78 2.49
CA ALA A 91 0.98 -3.05 1.77
C ALA A 91 0.49 -4.22 2.65
N LEU A 92 1.04 -4.35 3.86
CA LEU A 92 0.66 -5.40 4.81
C LEU A 92 -0.84 -5.34 5.15
N PHE A 93 -1.31 -4.18 5.60
CA PHE A 93 -2.70 -4.03 6.01
C PHE A 93 -3.68 -4.10 4.83
N THR A 94 -3.28 -3.67 3.62
CA THR A 94 -4.10 -3.90 2.42
C THR A 94 -4.28 -5.40 2.17
N VAL A 95 -3.22 -6.19 2.23
CA VAL A 95 -3.32 -7.66 2.05
C VAL A 95 -4.16 -8.29 3.14
N LEU A 96 -3.91 -7.97 4.41
CA LEU A 96 -4.65 -8.57 5.54
C LEU A 96 -6.15 -8.25 5.47
N THR A 97 -6.51 -7.01 5.21
CA THR A 97 -7.92 -6.61 5.08
C THR A 97 -8.58 -7.19 3.84
N GLY A 98 -7.86 -7.27 2.71
CA GLY A 98 -8.36 -7.90 1.48
C GLY A 98 -8.62 -9.40 1.65
N LEU A 99 -7.71 -10.12 2.29
CA LEU A 99 -7.95 -11.53 2.65
C LEU A 99 -9.11 -11.65 3.64
N GLY A 100 -9.19 -10.75 4.64
CA GLY A 100 -10.33 -10.72 5.57
C GLY A 100 -11.66 -10.60 4.85
N ILE A 101 -11.81 -9.68 3.89
CA ILE A 101 -13.01 -9.54 3.05
C ILE A 101 -13.30 -10.85 2.33
N ALA A 102 -12.31 -11.41 1.61
CA ALA A 102 -12.50 -12.60 0.79
C ALA A 102 -12.99 -13.83 1.60
N PHE A 103 -12.49 -13.98 2.82
CA PHE A 103 -12.92 -15.09 3.69
C PHE A 103 -14.23 -14.82 4.41
N VAL A 104 -14.54 -13.58 4.81
CA VAL A 104 -15.83 -13.19 5.39
C VAL A 104 -16.96 -13.35 4.37
N ASP A 105 -16.71 -12.98 3.10
CA ASP A 105 -17.67 -13.13 2.00
C ASP A 105 -17.71 -14.56 1.41
N GLY A 106 -16.83 -15.47 1.88
CA GLY A 106 -16.86 -16.90 1.53
C GLY A 106 -16.26 -17.27 0.18
N TYR A 107 -15.74 -16.32 -0.61
CA TYR A 107 -15.14 -16.60 -1.92
C TYR A 107 -13.61 -16.80 -1.89
N GLY A 108 -12.97 -16.59 -0.75
CA GLY A 108 -11.51 -16.52 -0.64
C GLY A 108 -10.77 -17.75 -1.18
N HIS A 109 -11.24 -18.96 -0.88
CA HIS A 109 -10.64 -20.18 -1.40
C HIS A 109 -10.78 -20.29 -2.92
N GLN A 110 -11.97 -20.03 -3.45
CA GLN A 110 -12.25 -20.11 -4.89
C GLN A 110 -11.45 -19.07 -5.67
N ALA A 111 -11.32 -17.85 -5.14
CA ALA A 111 -10.50 -16.79 -5.76
C ALA A 111 -9.01 -17.17 -5.81
N LEU A 112 -8.45 -17.68 -4.69
CA LEU A 112 -7.03 -18.04 -4.63
C LEU A 112 -6.68 -19.27 -5.48
N THR A 113 -7.61 -20.20 -5.68
CA THR A 113 -7.41 -21.41 -6.49
C THR A 113 -7.93 -21.29 -7.93
N PHE A 114 -8.51 -20.14 -8.31
CA PHE A 114 -9.17 -19.94 -9.60
C PHE A 114 -10.26 -20.99 -9.91
N SER A 115 -10.92 -21.50 -8.86
CA SER A 115 -12.00 -22.48 -8.98
C SER A 115 -13.41 -21.87 -8.95
N GLY A 116 -13.49 -20.52 -8.89
CA GLY A 116 -14.73 -19.78 -9.01
C GLY A 116 -15.08 -19.46 -10.47
N GLU A 117 -16.15 -18.69 -10.67
CA GLU A 117 -16.62 -18.23 -11.97
C GLU A 117 -16.59 -16.70 -12.05
N GLY A 118 -16.48 -16.15 -13.25
CA GLY A 118 -16.64 -14.71 -13.54
C GLY A 118 -15.82 -13.81 -12.61
N ASN A 119 -16.52 -12.99 -11.84
CA ASN A 119 -15.94 -12.00 -10.94
C ASN A 119 -15.08 -12.61 -9.82
N VAL A 120 -15.33 -13.85 -9.40
CA VAL A 120 -14.52 -14.52 -8.37
C VAL A 120 -13.11 -14.81 -8.92
N ASN A 121 -12.98 -15.25 -10.15
CA ASN A 121 -11.67 -15.45 -10.77
C ASN A 121 -10.99 -14.11 -11.09
N LEU A 122 -11.76 -13.08 -11.45
CA LEU A 122 -11.22 -11.74 -11.70
C LEU A 122 -10.62 -11.14 -10.41
N ILE A 123 -11.36 -11.20 -9.28
CA ILE A 123 -10.81 -10.73 -7.99
C ILE A 123 -9.64 -11.60 -7.55
N GLY A 124 -9.66 -12.91 -7.81
CA GLY A 124 -8.56 -13.84 -7.56
C GLY A 124 -7.27 -13.42 -8.26
N LEU A 125 -7.35 -13.02 -9.54
CA LEU A 125 -6.22 -12.46 -10.26
C LEU A 125 -5.69 -11.19 -9.57
N GLY A 126 -6.58 -10.26 -9.19
CA GLY A 126 -6.23 -9.06 -8.44
C GLY A 126 -5.52 -9.37 -7.12
N MET A 127 -6.02 -10.38 -6.37
CA MET A 127 -5.42 -10.83 -5.11
C MET A 127 -3.99 -11.35 -5.32
N TRP A 128 -3.76 -12.20 -6.32
CA TRP A 128 -2.42 -12.72 -6.63
C TRP A 128 -1.45 -11.61 -7.06
N LEU A 129 -1.88 -10.67 -7.89
CA LEU A 129 -1.07 -9.51 -8.25
C LEU A 129 -0.69 -8.69 -7.01
N ALA A 130 -1.63 -8.42 -6.10
CA ALA A 130 -1.37 -7.72 -4.85
C ALA A 130 -0.42 -8.48 -3.92
N LEU A 131 -0.56 -9.81 -3.80
CA LEU A 131 0.34 -10.67 -3.01
C LEU A 131 1.78 -10.63 -3.55
N ILE A 132 1.97 -10.74 -4.88
CA ILE A 132 3.28 -10.61 -5.52
C ILE A 132 3.89 -9.23 -5.25
N MET A 133 3.08 -8.17 -5.38
CA MET A 133 3.53 -6.81 -5.11
C MET A 133 3.93 -6.62 -3.64
N ALA A 134 3.14 -7.15 -2.70
CA ALA A 134 3.45 -7.08 -1.27
C ALA A 134 4.71 -7.90 -0.92
N PHE A 135 4.89 -9.08 -1.52
CA PHE A 135 6.12 -9.85 -1.41
C PHE A 135 7.34 -9.02 -1.87
N ASN A 136 7.26 -8.38 -3.03
CA ASN A 136 8.33 -7.50 -3.51
C ASN A 136 8.64 -6.37 -2.52
N VAL A 137 7.62 -5.76 -1.90
CA VAL A 137 7.82 -4.69 -0.91
C VAL A 137 8.63 -5.19 0.28
N TRP A 138 8.24 -6.33 0.85
CA TRP A 138 8.81 -6.80 2.11
C TRP A 138 10.14 -7.54 1.94
N PHE A 139 10.28 -8.34 0.89
CA PHE A 139 11.39 -9.27 0.73
C PHE A 139 12.44 -8.83 -0.30
N ILE A 140 12.13 -7.87 -1.17
CA ILE A 140 13.06 -7.36 -2.17
C ILE A 140 13.35 -5.88 -1.95
N ILE A 141 12.32 -5.02 -1.99
CA ILE A 141 12.50 -3.56 -1.92
C ILE A 141 13.05 -3.15 -0.56
N TRP A 142 12.43 -3.62 0.53
CA TRP A 142 12.83 -3.19 1.87
C TRP A 142 14.23 -3.64 2.27
N PRO A 143 14.67 -4.89 2.08
CA PRO A 143 16.05 -5.29 2.34
C PRO A 143 17.08 -4.48 1.55
N ALA A 144 16.77 -4.16 0.29
CA ALA A 144 17.63 -3.31 -0.55
C ALA A 144 17.65 -1.86 -0.02
N GLN A 145 16.50 -1.29 0.32
CA GLN A 145 16.39 0.07 0.84
C GLN A 145 17.09 0.25 2.19
N LYS A 146 17.05 -0.75 3.09
CA LYS A 146 17.81 -0.69 4.35
C LYS A 146 19.31 -0.45 4.12
N LYS A 147 19.90 -1.09 3.10
CA LYS A 147 21.30 -0.89 2.71
C LYS A 147 21.54 0.49 2.12
N ILE A 148 20.68 0.90 1.17
CA ILE A 148 20.79 2.19 0.46
C ILE A 148 20.66 3.37 1.42
N LEU A 149 19.73 3.28 2.38
CA LEU A 149 19.45 4.34 3.37
C LEU A 149 20.42 4.32 4.57
N GLY A 150 21.31 3.31 4.66
CA GLY A 150 22.25 3.18 5.77
C GLY A 150 21.60 2.75 7.09
N ILE A 151 20.39 2.15 7.04
CA ILE A 151 19.70 1.58 8.22
C ILE A 151 20.43 0.31 8.70
N VAL A 152 21.04 -0.40 7.78
CA VAL A 152 21.96 -1.53 8.06
C VAL A 152 23.31 -1.22 7.43
N GLU A 153 24.39 -1.64 8.09
CA GLU A 153 25.72 -1.51 7.55
C GLU A 153 25.86 -2.29 6.24
N ALA A 154 26.41 -1.65 5.23
CA ALA A 154 26.65 -2.25 3.92
C ALA A 154 27.81 -1.54 3.22
N THR A 155 28.64 -2.31 2.50
CA THR A 155 29.70 -1.77 1.66
C THR A 155 29.10 -0.97 0.50
N ASP A 156 29.88 -0.06 -0.08
CA ASP A 156 29.41 0.73 -1.22
C ASP A 156 29.10 -0.16 -2.43
N GLU A 157 29.81 -1.26 -2.60
CA GLU A 157 29.51 -2.26 -3.62
C GLU A 157 28.12 -2.92 -3.38
N ALA A 158 27.80 -3.26 -2.11
CA ALA A 158 26.51 -3.84 -1.74
C ALA A 158 25.36 -2.84 -1.95
N LYS A 159 25.58 -1.55 -1.68
CA LYS A 159 24.61 -0.48 -1.97
C LYS A 159 24.42 -0.29 -3.47
N ALA A 160 25.51 -0.31 -4.25
CA ALA A 160 25.46 -0.20 -5.71
C ALA A 160 24.70 -1.34 -6.38
N LYS A 161 24.79 -2.57 -5.84
CA LYS A 161 23.99 -3.72 -6.30
C LYS A 161 22.54 -3.64 -5.84
N ALA A 162 22.27 -3.09 -4.67
CA ALA A 162 20.91 -2.98 -4.11
C ALA A 162 20.05 -1.95 -4.86
N ALA A 163 20.62 -0.86 -5.35
CA ALA A 163 19.87 0.21 -5.99
C ALA A 163 19.11 -0.22 -7.27
N PRO A 164 19.74 -0.87 -8.27
CA PRO A 164 19.03 -1.34 -9.44
C PRO A 164 17.99 -2.43 -9.11
N LEU A 165 18.26 -3.30 -8.13
CA LEU A 165 17.32 -4.31 -7.69
C LEU A 165 16.06 -3.67 -7.08
N ALA A 166 16.22 -2.70 -6.18
CA ALA A 166 15.09 -1.97 -5.59
C ALA A 166 14.27 -1.23 -6.66
N LEU A 167 14.96 -0.61 -7.62
CA LEU A 167 14.31 0.09 -8.73
C LEU A 167 13.51 -0.89 -9.61
N ALA A 168 14.10 -2.01 -10.01
CA ALA A 168 13.44 -3.02 -10.84
C ALA A 168 12.19 -3.57 -10.14
N ALA A 169 12.29 -3.97 -8.87
CA ALA A 169 11.15 -4.46 -8.09
C ALA A 169 10.05 -3.40 -7.91
N SER A 170 10.43 -2.12 -7.70
CA SER A 170 9.47 -1.01 -7.62
C SER A 170 8.76 -0.78 -8.95
N ARG A 171 9.47 -0.86 -10.08
CA ARG A 171 8.88 -0.73 -11.43
C ARG A 171 8.00 -1.93 -11.78
N THR A 172 8.36 -3.13 -11.34
CA THR A 172 7.49 -4.31 -11.44
C THR A 172 6.18 -4.08 -10.67
N ASN A 173 6.25 -3.57 -9.46
CA ASN A 173 5.04 -3.23 -8.70
C ASN A 173 4.20 -2.15 -9.41
N LEU A 174 4.82 -1.14 -10.00
CA LEU A 174 4.11 -0.13 -10.79
C LEU A 174 3.37 -0.77 -11.98
N LEU A 175 4.03 -1.64 -12.72
CA LEU A 175 3.44 -2.38 -13.85
C LEU A 175 2.26 -3.24 -13.40
N LEU A 176 2.43 -4.00 -12.31
CA LEU A 176 1.38 -4.90 -11.80
C LEU A 176 0.22 -4.14 -11.14
N SER A 177 0.45 -2.91 -10.66
CA SER A 177 -0.58 -2.12 -9.98
C SER A 177 -1.76 -1.76 -10.89
N LEU A 178 -1.52 -1.54 -12.18
CA LEU A 178 -2.58 -1.15 -13.11
C LEU A 178 -3.61 -2.28 -13.32
N PRO A 179 -3.22 -3.50 -13.73
CA PRO A 179 -4.16 -4.61 -13.85
C PRO A 179 -4.74 -5.03 -12.49
N MET A 180 -3.96 -4.94 -11.40
CA MET A 180 -4.45 -5.23 -10.05
C MET A 180 -5.60 -4.29 -9.67
N LEU A 181 -5.45 -2.98 -9.84
CA LEU A 181 -6.51 -2.01 -9.55
C LEU A 181 -7.74 -2.25 -10.42
N TYR A 182 -7.56 -2.58 -11.72
CA TYR A 182 -8.67 -2.94 -12.59
C TYR A 182 -9.46 -4.11 -12.02
N CYS A 183 -8.79 -5.21 -11.62
CA CYS A 183 -9.45 -6.37 -11.03
C CYS A 183 -10.22 -6.01 -9.76
N MET A 184 -9.61 -5.19 -8.86
CA MET A 184 -10.23 -4.79 -7.59
C MET A 184 -11.50 -3.94 -7.81
N VAL A 185 -11.50 -3.06 -8.79
CA VAL A 185 -12.66 -2.18 -9.08
C VAL A 185 -13.73 -2.95 -9.85
N SER A 186 -13.34 -3.69 -10.90
CA SER A 186 -14.28 -4.32 -11.81
C SER A 186 -14.99 -5.53 -11.19
N ALA A 187 -14.36 -6.28 -10.30
CA ALA A 187 -14.99 -7.43 -9.63
C ALA A 187 -16.13 -7.03 -8.67
N ASN A 188 -16.18 -5.76 -8.22
CA ASN A 188 -17.23 -5.26 -7.32
C ASN A 188 -18.37 -4.55 -8.05
N LEU A 189 -18.28 -4.38 -9.36
CA LEU A 189 -19.29 -3.68 -10.18
C LEU A 189 -20.21 -4.66 -10.95
N GLY A 190 -20.03 -5.95 -10.79
CA GLY A 190 -20.82 -6.98 -11.44
C GLY A 190 -21.93 -7.55 -10.55
#